data_18b9864aa450542d342c3ba919c205c6
#
_entry.id   18b9864aa450542d342c3ba919c205c6
#
_cell.length_a   1.000
_cell.length_b   1.000
_cell.length_c   1.000
_cell.angle_alpha   90.00
_cell.angle_beta   90.00
_cell.angle_gamma   90.00
#
_symmetry.space_group_name_H-M   'P 1'
#
loop_
_entity.id
_entity.type
_entity.pdbx_description
1 polymer ?
#
loop_
_entity_poly.entity_id
_entity_poly.type
_entity_poly.pdbx_seq_one_letter_code
_entity_poly.pdbx_strand_id
1 'polypeptide(L)'
;MSKDIKKVNALIARIQAGDKKAPDLLFAEIGGLLLNVAKKYLYDKSLAEDLLSDVFLELYSSGAKTFDSSFNGLNWLFTIVKNKAYHYNLKEGKTVNIDESEGFLQNFFKTDEHGDSAVENVDLRAALDTLSTEENRILYLKFWEGLTVREIAKAVGLPKSTVHGLIKGALKKVGKILDE
;
A
#
# COMPACT_ATOMS: atom_id res chain seq x y z
N MET A 1 -13.10 6.81 -15.11
CA MET A 1 -11.96 6.05 -14.64
C MET A 1 -11.10 5.64 -15.81
N SER A 2 -9.95 6.14 -15.79
CA SER A 2 -9.10 6.55 -16.89
C SER A 2 -8.64 5.37 -17.75
N LYS A 3 -8.49 5.65 -19.04
CA LYS A 3 -7.82 4.85 -20.08
C LYS A 3 -6.46 4.32 -19.59
N ASP A 4 -5.83 5.04 -18.66
CA ASP A 4 -4.52 4.74 -18.06
C ASP A 4 -4.55 3.55 -17.09
N ILE A 5 -5.59 3.42 -16.24
CA ILE A 5 -5.72 2.30 -15.29
C ILE A 5 -5.93 0.99 -16.05
N LYS A 6 -6.79 1.00 -17.08
CA LYS A 6 -7.01 -0.19 -17.92
C LYS A 6 -5.72 -0.62 -18.61
N LYS A 7 -4.91 0.34 -19.07
CA LYS A 7 -3.62 0.07 -19.71
C LYS A 7 -2.62 -0.53 -18.73
N VAL A 8 -2.53 0.03 -17.50
CA VAL A 8 -1.66 -0.49 -16.44
C VAL A 8 -2.07 -1.91 -16.06
N ASN A 9 -3.37 -2.17 -15.81
CA ASN A 9 -3.86 -3.52 -15.50
C ASN A 9 -3.56 -4.52 -16.63
N ALA A 10 -3.74 -4.11 -17.89
CA ALA A 10 -3.41 -4.96 -19.03
C ALA A 10 -1.91 -5.29 -19.12
N LEU A 11 -1.03 -4.34 -18.81
CA LEU A 11 0.41 -4.58 -18.77
C LEU A 11 0.80 -5.52 -17.61
N ILE A 12 0.20 -5.35 -16.44
CA ILE A 12 0.43 -6.28 -15.31
C ILE A 12 -0.05 -7.69 -15.66
N ALA A 13 -1.21 -7.84 -16.30
CA ALA A 13 -1.70 -9.14 -16.76
C ALA A 13 -0.75 -9.80 -17.78
N ARG A 14 -0.12 -9.02 -18.67
CA ARG A 14 0.93 -9.52 -19.58
C ARG A 14 2.17 -9.97 -18.82
N ILE A 15 2.58 -9.27 -17.75
CA ILE A 15 3.68 -9.69 -16.88
C ILE A 15 3.33 -11.04 -16.23
N GLN A 16 2.10 -11.19 -15.71
CA GLN A 16 1.63 -12.45 -15.13
C GLN A 16 1.63 -13.61 -16.15
N ALA A 17 1.35 -13.31 -17.41
CA ALA A 17 1.42 -14.27 -18.51
C ALA A 17 2.86 -14.60 -18.99
N GLY A 18 3.89 -14.00 -18.38
CA GLY A 18 5.29 -14.24 -18.70
C GLY A 18 5.84 -13.43 -19.88
N ASP A 19 5.16 -12.37 -20.29
CA ASP A 19 5.65 -11.46 -21.34
C ASP A 19 6.83 -10.64 -20.84
N LYS A 20 8.02 -10.98 -21.31
CA LYS A 20 9.30 -10.35 -20.89
C LYS A 20 9.44 -8.87 -21.29
N LYS A 21 8.63 -8.39 -22.24
CA LYS A 21 8.65 -6.98 -22.68
C LYS A 21 7.66 -6.11 -21.88
N ALA A 22 6.71 -6.73 -21.21
CA ALA A 22 5.67 -5.99 -20.49
C ALA A 22 6.21 -5.15 -19.31
N PRO A 23 7.22 -5.57 -18.52
CA PRO A 23 7.82 -4.71 -17.51
C PRO A 23 8.42 -3.42 -18.07
N ASP A 24 9.13 -3.48 -19.20
CA ASP A 24 9.74 -2.31 -19.84
C ASP A 24 8.66 -1.34 -20.34
N LEU A 25 7.57 -1.86 -20.90
CA LEU A 25 6.43 -1.07 -21.34
C LEU A 25 5.71 -0.42 -20.15
N LEU A 26 5.59 -1.14 -19.03
CA LEU A 26 5.03 -0.61 -17.80
C LEU A 26 5.91 0.51 -17.23
N PHE A 27 7.23 0.31 -17.22
CA PHE A 27 8.20 1.34 -16.80
C PHE A 27 8.08 2.59 -17.67
N ALA A 28 8.03 2.44 -18.99
CA ALA A 28 7.88 3.58 -19.92
C ALA A 28 6.58 4.35 -19.68
N GLU A 29 5.51 3.66 -19.28
CA GLU A 29 4.19 4.29 -19.07
C GLU A 29 4.09 5.05 -17.74
N ILE A 30 4.57 4.45 -16.64
CA ILE A 30 4.32 4.98 -15.29
C ILE A 30 5.59 5.16 -14.45
N GLY A 31 6.78 4.87 -14.99
CA GLY A 31 8.03 4.93 -14.23
C GLY A 31 8.30 6.31 -13.63
N GLY A 32 8.04 7.38 -14.37
CA GLY A 32 8.17 8.75 -13.85
C GLY A 32 7.20 9.06 -12.70
N LEU A 33 5.98 8.53 -12.76
CA LEU A 33 5.00 8.68 -11.69
C LEU A 33 5.43 7.92 -10.43
N LEU A 34 5.89 6.66 -10.60
CA LEU A 34 6.39 5.85 -9.48
C LEU A 34 7.66 6.44 -8.87
N LEU A 35 8.53 7.05 -9.68
CA LEU A 35 9.71 7.77 -9.19
C LEU A 35 9.34 8.95 -8.29
N ASN A 36 8.32 9.72 -8.65
CA ASN A 36 7.82 10.80 -7.83
C ASN A 36 7.23 10.28 -6.51
N VAL A 37 6.52 9.15 -6.54
CA VAL A 37 6.02 8.47 -5.34
C VAL A 37 7.20 8.02 -4.46
N ALA A 38 8.22 7.38 -5.03
CA ALA A 38 9.41 6.97 -4.28
C ALA A 38 10.09 8.16 -3.59
N LYS A 39 10.33 9.26 -4.33
CA LYS A 39 10.92 10.49 -3.79
C LYS A 39 10.09 11.13 -2.66
N LYS A 40 8.77 10.96 -2.68
CA LYS A 40 7.88 11.47 -1.62
C LYS A 40 8.06 10.70 -0.31
N TYR A 41 8.26 9.37 -0.37
CA TYR A 41 8.29 8.49 0.80
C TYR A 41 9.71 8.14 1.27
N LEU A 42 10.74 8.35 0.46
CA LEU A 42 12.13 8.18 0.85
C LEU A 42 12.62 9.38 1.66
N TYR A 43 13.38 9.11 2.72
CA TYR A 43 14.13 10.13 3.44
C TYR A 43 15.28 10.66 2.57
N ASP A 44 16.11 9.76 2.03
CA ASP A 44 17.12 10.08 1.03
C ASP A 44 16.56 9.88 -0.38
N LYS A 45 16.20 10.99 -1.01
CA LYS A 45 15.59 11.00 -2.35
C LYS A 45 16.52 10.51 -3.46
N SER A 46 17.85 10.47 -3.21
CA SER A 46 18.83 9.96 -4.17
C SER A 46 18.67 8.46 -4.42
N LEU A 47 18.09 7.72 -3.44
CA LEU A 47 17.83 6.28 -3.52
C LEU A 47 16.58 5.93 -4.35
N ALA A 48 15.87 6.92 -4.91
CA ALA A 48 14.59 6.66 -5.56
C ALA A 48 14.72 5.84 -6.86
N GLU A 49 15.79 6.01 -7.60
CA GLU A 49 16.07 5.25 -8.83
C GLU A 49 16.46 3.81 -8.51
N ASP A 50 17.27 3.60 -7.48
CA ASP A 50 17.64 2.26 -7.01
C ASP A 50 16.42 1.51 -6.48
N LEU A 51 15.59 2.18 -5.69
CA LEU A 51 14.34 1.61 -5.21
C LEU A 51 13.42 1.20 -6.37
N LEU A 52 13.29 2.05 -7.38
CA LEU A 52 12.44 1.75 -8.52
C LEU A 52 12.99 0.60 -9.34
N SER A 53 14.30 0.54 -9.53
CA SER A 53 14.99 -0.59 -10.17
C SER A 53 14.71 -1.90 -9.44
N ASP A 54 14.77 -1.91 -8.12
CA ASP A 54 14.43 -3.06 -7.28
C ASP A 54 12.96 -3.49 -7.45
N VAL A 55 12.02 -2.53 -7.54
CA VAL A 55 10.59 -2.83 -7.77
C VAL A 55 10.41 -3.55 -9.11
N PHE A 56 10.99 -3.01 -10.18
CA PHE A 56 10.83 -3.61 -11.51
C PHE A 56 11.58 -4.93 -11.65
N LEU A 57 12.74 -5.10 -11.00
CA LEU A 57 13.43 -6.38 -10.95
C LEU A 57 12.59 -7.46 -10.25
N GLU A 58 11.90 -7.09 -9.17
CA GLU A 58 10.97 -8.00 -8.48
C GLU A 58 9.76 -8.35 -9.37
N LEU A 59 9.15 -7.37 -10.04
CA LEU A 59 8.08 -7.62 -11.00
C LEU A 59 8.53 -8.54 -12.14
N TYR A 60 9.75 -8.36 -12.64
CA TYR A 60 10.33 -9.18 -13.67
C TYR A 60 10.55 -10.63 -13.22
N SER A 61 11.05 -10.82 -12.00
CA SER A 61 11.38 -12.14 -11.44
C SER A 61 10.15 -12.87 -10.90
N SER A 62 9.25 -12.18 -10.20
CA SER A 62 8.06 -12.76 -9.58
C SER A 62 6.88 -12.90 -10.54
N GLY A 63 6.89 -12.19 -11.68
CA GLY A 63 5.79 -12.16 -12.63
C GLY A 63 4.52 -11.53 -12.06
N ALA A 64 4.64 -10.62 -11.11
CA ALA A 64 3.49 -9.92 -10.49
C ALA A 64 2.42 -10.88 -9.91
N LYS A 65 2.81 -12.05 -9.42
CA LYS A 65 1.91 -13.14 -8.98
C LYS A 65 0.92 -12.75 -7.87
N THR A 66 1.23 -11.72 -7.10
CA THR A 66 0.39 -11.25 -5.98
C THR A 66 -0.69 -10.25 -6.42
N PHE A 67 -0.69 -9.82 -7.68
CA PHE A 67 -1.70 -8.90 -8.18
C PHE A 67 -2.98 -9.63 -8.54
N ASP A 68 -4.09 -9.15 -8.00
CA ASP A 68 -5.44 -9.54 -8.39
C ASP A 68 -6.01 -8.49 -9.37
N SER A 69 -6.43 -8.92 -10.55
CA SER A 69 -6.92 -8.05 -11.62
C SER A 69 -8.24 -7.33 -11.30
N SER A 70 -8.95 -7.72 -10.24
CA SER A 70 -10.12 -7.00 -9.74
C SER A 70 -9.75 -5.64 -9.12
N PHE A 71 -8.49 -5.47 -8.71
CA PHE A 71 -7.98 -4.23 -8.12
C PHE A 71 -7.36 -3.27 -9.13
N ASN A 72 -7.19 -2.02 -8.69
CA ASN A 72 -6.47 -1.02 -9.45
C ASN A 72 -4.96 -1.27 -9.41
N GLY A 73 -4.37 -1.67 -10.55
CA GLY A 73 -2.95 -1.98 -10.65
C GLY A 73 -2.02 -0.80 -10.34
N LEU A 74 -2.45 0.43 -10.62
CA LEU A 74 -1.67 1.61 -10.29
C LEU A 74 -1.57 1.80 -8.76
N ASN A 75 -2.68 1.64 -8.04
CA ASN A 75 -2.69 1.71 -6.58
C ASN A 75 -1.87 0.58 -5.94
N TRP A 76 -1.94 -0.63 -6.52
CA TRP A 76 -1.13 -1.75 -6.11
C TRP A 76 0.38 -1.46 -6.26
N LEU A 77 0.80 -0.89 -7.38
CA LEU A 77 2.19 -0.48 -7.61
C LEU A 77 2.63 0.65 -6.65
N PHE A 78 1.77 1.63 -6.38
CA PHE A 78 2.04 2.65 -5.37
C PHE A 78 2.29 2.04 -3.99
N THR A 79 1.50 1.04 -3.61
CA THR A 79 1.69 0.33 -2.34
C THR A 79 3.03 -0.39 -2.29
N ILE A 80 3.45 -1.05 -3.38
CA ILE A 80 4.77 -1.71 -3.47
C ILE A 80 5.89 -0.69 -3.29
N VAL A 81 5.83 0.44 -4.02
CA VAL A 81 6.85 1.51 -3.94
C VAL A 81 6.93 2.09 -2.53
N LYS A 82 5.79 2.39 -1.91
CA LYS A 82 5.74 2.89 -0.52
C LYS A 82 6.36 1.91 0.48
N ASN A 83 5.96 0.64 0.40
CA ASN A 83 6.50 -0.40 1.29
C ASN A 83 8.02 -0.53 1.13
N LYS A 84 8.51 -0.49 -0.10
CA LYS A 84 9.94 -0.55 -0.37
C LYS A 84 10.66 0.70 0.15
N ALA A 85 10.10 1.90 -0.03
CA ALA A 85 10.65 3.13 0.53
C ALA A 85 10.76 3.08 2.06
N TYR A 86 9.73 2.53 2.72
CA TYR A 86 9.77 2.31 4.16
C TYR A 86 10.93 1.38 4.57
N HIS A 87 11.12 0.25 3.88
CA HIS A 87 12.22 -0.66 4.16
C HIS A 87 13.61 -0.04 3.91
N TYR A 88 13.72 0.81 2.89
CA TYR A 88 14.94 1.59 2.65
C TYR A 88 15.23 2.54 3.80
N ASN A 89 14.23 3.32 4.25
CA ASN A 89 14.36 4.21 5.39
C ASN A 89 14.75 3.48 6.68
N LEU A 90 14.18 2.30 6.94
CA LEU A 90 14.54 1.48 8.10
C LEU A 90 16.00 1.00 8.08
N LYS A 91 16.51 0.61 6.90
CA LYS A 91 17.92 0.21 6.74
C LYS A 91 18.86 1.36 7.06
N GLU A 92 18.48 2.57 6.73
CA GLU A 92 19.20 3.81 7.03
C GLU A 92 19.10 4.25 8.51
N GLY A 93 18.40 3.48 9.35
CA GLY A 93 18.17 3.83 10.76
C GLY A 93 17.24 5.02 10.97
N LYS A 94 16.51 5.43 9.93
CA LYS A 94 15.58 6.57 9.96
C LYS A 94 14.16 6.08 10.19
N THR A 95 13.54 6.56 11.27
CA THR A 95 12.14 6.29 11.58
C THR A 95 11.26 7.17 10.72
N VAL A 96 10.28 6.55 10.05
CA VAL A 96 9.18 7.30 9.42
C VAL A 96 8.42 8.04 10.53
N ASN A 97 8.18 9.32 10.37
CA ASN A 97 7.29 10.07 11.26
C ASN A 97 5.88 9.49 11.13
N ILE A 98 5.49 8.72 12.15
CA ILE A 98 4.20 8.00 12.21
C ILE A 98 3.05 8.98 12.48
N ASP A 99 3.35 10.23 12.86
CA ASP A 99 2.35 11.28 13.12
C ASP A 99 1.51 11.68 11.89
N GLU A 100 2.00 11.41 10.67
CA GLU A 100 1.20 11.60 9.45
C GLU A 100 0.10 10.54 9.25
N SER A 101 0.09 9.47 10.04
CA SER A 101 -0.92 8.40 9.95
C SER A 101 -2.20 8.70 10.73
N GLU A 102 -2.19 9.69 11.64
CA GLU A 102 -3.41 10.13 12.34
C GLU A 102 -4.41 10.74 11.34
N GLY A 103 -5.52 10.05 11.18
CA GLY A 103 -6.58 10.46 10.25
C GLY A 103 -6.34 10.10 8.78
N PHE A 104 -5.24 9.40 8.42
CA PHE A 104 -4.96 9.08 7.03
C PHE A 104 -6.03 8.15 6.43
N LEU A 105 -6.45 7.10 7.14
CA LEU A 105 -7.54 6.24 6.68
C LEU A 105 -8.83 7.03 6.52
N GLN A 106 -9.17 7.89 7.49
CA GLN A 106 -10.34 8.77 7.43
C GLN A 106 -10.24 9.77 6.28
N ASN A 107 -9.05 10.35 6.04
CA ASN A 107 -8.83 11.30 4.94
C ASN A 107 -8.75 10.60 3.58
N PHE A 108 -8.21 9.39 3.50
CA PHE A 108 -8.14 8.61 2.27
C PHE A 108 -9.54 8.33 1.72
N PHE A 109 -10.46 7.90 2.59
CA PHE A 109 -11.86 7.69 2.21
C PHE A 109 -12.64 8.99 1.98
N LYS A 110 -12.12 10.15 2.41
CA LYS A 110 -12.71 11.47 2.09
C LYS A 110 -12.32 11.99 0.71
N THR A 111 -11.16 11.59 0.17
CA THR A 111 -10.61 12.10 -1.09
C THR A 111 -10.96 11.26 -2.32
N ASP A 112 -11.58 10.09 -2.16
CA ASP A 112 -12.09 9.30 -3.29
C ASP A 112 -13.41 9.89 -3.84
N GLU A 113 -13.34 11.10 -4.41
CA GLU A 113 -14.38 11.65 -5.32
C GLU A 113 -14.40 10.94 -6.68
N HIS A 114 -13.76 9.78 -6.83
CA HIS A 114 -13.67 9.05 -8.10
C HIS A 114 -14.40 7.72 -8.04
N GLY A 115 -15.70 7.79 -8.23
CA GLY A 115 -16.49 6.86 -9.04
C GLY A 115 -16.82 5.48 -8.49
N ASP A 116 -18.09 5.15 -8.45
CA ASP A 116 -18.77 3.84 -8.45
C ASP A 116 -18.71 2.92 -7.20
N SER A 117 -17.97 3.25 -6.15
CA SER A 117 -17.97 2.48 -4.90
C SER A 117 -18.55 3.26 -3.71
N ALA A 118 -19.35 4.27 -3.94
CA ALA A 118 -19.84 5.16 -2.87
C ALA A 118 -20.66 4.42 -1.80
N VAL A 119 -21.34 3.33 -2.14
CA VAL A 119 -22.19 2.56 -1.23
C VAL A 119 -21.35 1.63 -0.34
N GLU A 120 -20.38 0.91 -0.91
CA GLU A 120 -19.49 0.02 -0.15
C GLU A 120 -18.53 0.79 0.79
N ASN A 121 -18.16 2.03 0.45
CA ASN A 121 -17.27 2.85 1.25
C ASN A 121 -17.93 3.44 2.51
N VAL A 122 -19.27 3.58 2.56
CA VAL A 122 -19.99 4.12 3.74
C VAL A 122 -19.91 3.14 4.91
N ASP A 123 -20.15 1.86 4.65
CA ASP A 123 -20.13 0.81 5.69
C ASP A 123 -18.70 0.60 6.21
N LEU A 124 -17.71 0.58 5.33
CA LEU A 124 -16.30 0.48 5.74
C LEU A 124 -15.85 1.69 6.56
N ARG A 125 -16.28 2.88 6.20
CA ARG A 125 -15.97 4.10 6.97
C ARG A 125 -16.59 4.02 8.36
N ALA A 126 -17.88 3.68 8.47
CA ALA A 126 -18.57 3.50 9.74
C ALA A 126 -17.87 2.44 10.59
N ALA A 127 -17.41 1.35 9.99
CA ALA A 127 -16.64 0.31 10.68
C ALA A 127 -15.29 0.83 11.20
N LEU A 128 -14.56 1.61 10.41
CA LEU A 128 -13.28 2.21 10.81
C LEU A 128 -13.44 3.26 11.93
N ASP A 129 -14.54 4.01 11.93
CA ASP A 129 -14.85 5.00 12.98
C ASP A 129 -15.11 4.36 14.36
N THR A 130 -15.39 3.05 14.41
CA THR A 130 -15.53 2.30 15.67
C THR A 130 -14.20 1.84 16.27
N LEU A 131 -13.12 1.94 15.50
CA LEU A 131 -11.79 1.56 15.97
C LEU A 131 -11.14 2.67 16.79
N SER A 132 -10.35 2.28 17.80
CA SER A 132 -9.50 3.24 18.48
C SER A 132 -8.42 3.80 17.55
N THR A 133 -7.86 4.97 17.90
CA THR A 133 -6.73 5.56 17.16
C THR A 133 -5.57 4.58 17.01
N GLU A 134 -5.27 3.78 18.05
CA GLU A 134 -4.22 2.79 18.04
C GLU A 134 -4.54 1.61 17.10
N GLU A 135 -5.77 1.12 17.10
CA GLU A 135 -6.23 0.07 16.19
C GLU A 135 -6.18 0.54 14.74
N ASN A 136 -6.65 1.75 14.45
CA ASN A 136 -6.58 2.36 13.12
C ASN A 136 -5.13 2.50 12.65
N ARG A 137 -4.24 3.00 13.51
CA ARG A 137 -2.81 3.14 13.23
C ARG A 137 -2.16 1.79 12.89
N ILE A 138 -2.43 0.76 13.68
CA ILE A 138 -1.87 -0.57 13.48
C ILE A 138 -2.40 -1.21 12.20
N LEU A 139 -3.70 -1.06 11.88
CA LEU A 139 -4.26 -1.53 10.61
C LEU A 139 -3.67 -0.78 9.42
N TYR A 140 -3.48 0.54 9.53
CA TYR A 140 -2.80 1.33 8.50
C TYR A 140 -1.39 0.81 8.23
N LEU A 141 -0.57 0.63 9.28
CA LEU A 141 0.79 0.10 9.16
C LEU A 141 0.80 -1.32 8.57
N LYS A 142 -0.20 -2.15 8.88
CA LYS A 142 -0.30 -3.52 8.41
C LYS A 142 -0.72 -3.62 6.94
N PHE A 143 -1.80 -2.94 6.56
CA PHE A 143 -2.46 -3.15 5.27
C PHE A 143 -2.09 -2.08 4.24
N TRP A 144 -1.74 -0.87 4.69
CA TRP A 144 -1.38 0.22 3.80
C TRP A 144 0.13 0.33 3.61
N GLU A 145 0.88 0.27 4.70
CA GLU A 145 2.35 0.31 4.66
C GLU A 145 2.97 -1.10 4.47
N GLY A 146 2.18 -2.16 4.56
CA GLY A 146 2.59 -3.54 4.32
C GLY A 146 3.57 -4.11 5.35
N LEU A 147 3.65 -3.50 6.54
CA LEU A 147 4.60 -3.90 7.56
C LEU A 147 4.29 -5.29 8.14
N THR A 148 5.35 -6.01 8.48
CA THR A 148 5.22 -7.22 9.29
C THR A 148 4.86 -6.88 10.74
N VAL A 149 4.25 -7.82 11.46
CA VAL A 149 3.92 -7.64 12.89
C VAL A 149 5.15 -7.27 13.73
N ARG A 150 6.35 -7.74 13.35
CA ARG A 150 7.60 -7.39 14.03
C ARG A 150 8.00 -5.95 13.81
N GLU A 151 7.87 -5.45 12.61
CA GLU A 151 8.17 -4.07 12.24
C GLU A 151 7.18 -3.11 12.89
N ILE A 152 5.88 -3.44 12.87
CA ILE A 152 4.85 -2.68 13.59
C ILE A 152 5.16 -2.63 15.08
N ALA A 153 5.46 -3.78 15.72
CA ALA A 153 5.82 -3.85 17.13
C ALA A 153 6.98 -2.92 17.50
N LYS A 154 8.01 -2.89 16.64
CA LYS A 154 9.15 -1.99 16.79
C LYS A 154 8.76 -0.52 16.58
N ALA A 155 7.92 -0.22 15.59
CA ALA A 155 7.50 1.13 15.24
C ALA A 155 6.59 1.76 16.29
N VAL A 156 5.69 0.97 16.91
CA VAL A 156 4.74 1.46 17.93
C VAL A 156 5.21 1.23 19.37
N GLY A 157 6.35 0.56 19.57
CA GLY A 157 6.88 0.30 20.92
C GLY A 157 6.10 -0.75 21.72
N LEU A 158 5.31 -1.61 21.07
CA LEU A 158 4.49 -2.63 21.72
C LEU A 158 5.06 -4.04 21.52
N PRO A 159 4.76 -4.99 22.44
CA PRO A 159 5.10 -6.40 22.24
C PRO A 159 4.42 -6.96 20.99
N LYS A 160 5.11 -7.86 20.27
CA LYS A 160 4.58 -8.52 19.06
C LYS A 160 3.23 -9.21 19.29
N SER A 161 3.04 -9.86 20.44
CA SER A 161 1.78 -10.51 20.84
C SER A 161 0.64 -9.51 20.96
N THR A 162 0.90 -8.34 21.54
CA THR A 162 -0.06 -7.24 21.67
C THR A 162 -0.48 -6.72 20.30
N VAL A 163 0.49 -6.42 19.42
CA VAL A 163 0.20 -5.97 18.04
C VAL A 163 -0.64 -7.00 17.29
N HIS A 164 -0.30 -8.29 17.39
CA HIS A 164 -1.08 -9.37 16.77
C HIS A 164 -2.51 -9.41 17.31
N GLY A 165 -2.68 -9.26 18.63
CA GLY A 165 -3.99 -9.20 19.28
C GLY A 165 -4.83 -8.01 18.83
N LEU A 166 -4.23 -6.82 18.73
CA LEU A 166 -4.88 -5.61 18.24
C LEU A 166 -5.32 -5.73 16.79
N ILE A 167 -4.46 -6.26 15.89
CA ILE A 167 -4.84 -6.51 14.49
C ILE A 167 -6.06 -7.45 14.43
N LYS A 168 -6.00 -8.57 15.15
CA LYS A 168 -7.10 -9.56 15.15
C LYS A 168 -8.41 -8.97 15.73
N GLY A 169 -8.30 -8.19 16.80
CA GLY A 169 -9.44 -7.52 17.44
C GLY A 169 -10.08 -6.48 16.52
N ALA A 170 -9.27 -5.63 15.91
CA ALA A 170 -9.71 -4.61 14.97
C ALA A 170 -10.40 -5.21 13.74
N LEU A 171 -9.82 -6.24 13.13
CA LEU A 171 -10.43 -6.95 11.99
C LEU A 171 -11.77 -7.59 12.36
N LYS A 172 -11.89 -8.14 13.58
CA LYS A 172 -13.16 -8.70 14.05
C LYS A 172 -14.25 -7.62 14.23
N LYS A 173 -13.87 -6.41 14.69
CA LYS A 173 -14.81 -5.28 14.81
C LYS A 173 -15.30 -4.84 13.43
N VAL A 174 -14.37 -4.64 12.48
CA VAL A 174 -14.69 -4.26 11.10
C VAL A 174 -15.59 -5.30 10.44
N GLY A 175 -15.24 -6.60 10.53
CA GLY A 175 -16.02 -7.67 9.92
C GLY A 175 -17.45 -7.76 10.45
N LYS A 176 -17.67 -7.53 11.75
CA LYS A 176 -19.03 -7.53 12.32
C LYS A 176 -19.96 -6.47 11.73
N ILE A 177 -19.41 -5.31 11.40
CA ILE A 177 -20.20 -4.19 10.86
C ILE A 177 -20.47 -4.38 9.37
N LEU A 178 -19.55 -5.02 8.65
CA LEU A 178 -19.73 -5.30 7.22
C LEU A 178 -20.65 -6.49 6.95
N ASP A 179 -20.88 -7.36 7.95
CA ASP A 179 -21.76 -8.53 7.87
C ASP A 179 -23.21 -8.23 8.33
N GLU A 180 -23.49 -7.02 8.87
CA GLU A 180 -24.82 -6.52 9.26
C GLU A 180 -25.51 -5.76 8.13
#